data_2b90ef98cc0a38dbb2a84551141b077b
#
_entry.id   2b90ef98cc0a38dbb2a84551141b077b
#
_cell.length_a   1.000
_cell.length_b   1.000
_cell.length_c   1.000
_cell.angle_alpha   90.00
_cell.angle_beta   90.00
_cell.angle_gamma   90.00
#
_symmetry.space_group_name_H-M   'P 1'
#
loop_
_entity.id
_entity.type
_entity.pdbx_description
1 polymer ?
#
loop_
_entity_poly.entity_id
_entity_poly.type
_entity_poly.pdbx_seq_one_letter_code
_entity_poly.pdbx_strand_id
1 'polypeptide(L)'
;YDRVEPGQLIATIKIIPFAISKQLLEIVMEVISSSGPLISVAPFVKKRISLILTQLSGTKDSVLKKTKANVIERTSSLGCEDLETIIIPHDENAVTSSIKTLAKKSDIILMSGASAVVDSGDVLPNGLVLAGGKLHHFGMPVDPGNLLFTGTYNEIPVVGMPGCARSPQLNGFDWVLWRLIADLEVTSKDIMMMGVGGLLKETINRGQPRENSQTPKLNSGMEAKIIGLVLAAGSSKRMGNLNKLI
;
A
#
# COMPACT_ATOMS: atom_id res chain seq x y z
N TYR A 1 3.75 -8.93 1.67
CA TYR A 1 4.62 -8.05 2.47
C TYR A 1 3.76 -7.20 3.40
N ASP A 2 3.91 -7.39 4.71
CA ASP A 2 3.20 -6.63 5.73
C ASP A 2 4.22 -5.92 6.62
N ARG A 3 3.84 -4.73 7.12
CA ARG A 3 4.61 -4.06 8.16
C ARG A 3 4.53 -4.88 9.44
N VAL A 4 5.67 -5.07 10.09
CA VAL A 4 5.78 -5.80 11.34
C VAL A 4 6.53 -4.97 12.38
N GLU A 5 6.23 -5.21 13.64
CA GLU A 5 6.84 -4.54 14.79
C GLU A 5 7.70 -5.53 15.60
N PRO A 6 8.71 -5.05 16.34
CA PRO A 6 9.49 -5.89 17.23
C PRO A 6 8.60 -6.68 18.19
N GLY A 7 8.83 -7.99 18.29
CA GLY A 7 8.04 -8.89 19.14
C GLY A 7 6.72 -9.39 18.55
N GLN A 8 6.35 -8.94 17.35
CA GLN A 8 5.15 -9.41 16.67
C GLN A 8 5.33 -10.87 16.19
N LEU A 9 4.29 -11.69 16.37
CA LEU A 9 4.23 -13.04 15.81
C LEU A 9 4.06 -12.96 14.29
N ILE A 10 5.05 -13.41 13.53
CA ILE A 10 5.03 -13.36 12.06
C ILE A 10 4.68 -14.69 11.40
N ALA A 11 4.88 -15.81 12.09
CA ALA A 11 4.55 -17.12 11.59
C ALA A 11 4.35 -18.13 12.71
N THR A 12 3.53 -19.14 12.46
CA THR A 12 3.41 -20.33 13.30
C THR A 12 3.75 -21.55 12.47
N ILE A 13 4.73 -22.33 12.93
CA ILE A 13 5.18 -23.55 12.26
C ILE A 13 4.66 -24.75 13.04
N LYS A 14 3.97 -25.67 12.35
CA LYS A 14 3.49 -26.92 12.92
C LYS A 14 3.99 -28.10 12.11
N ILE A 15 4.61 -29.07 12.80
CA ILE A 15 4.98 -30.34 12.19
C ILE A 15 3.78 -31.27 12.30
N ILE A 16 3.23 -31.68 11.16
CA ILE A 16 2.01 -32.52 11.11
C ILE A 16 2.33 -34.00 11.26
N PRO A 17 3.31 -34.58 10.53
CA PRO A 17 3.65 -36.00 10.68
C PRO A 17 4.53 -36.24 11.90
N PHE A 18 4.31 -37.36 12.61
CA PHE A 18 5.17 -37.79 13.73
C PHE A 18 6.55 -38.25 13.25
N ALA A 19 6.66 -38.72 12.01
CA ALA A 19 7.89 -39.13 11.36
C ALA A 19 7.79 -38.97 9.85
N ILE A 20 8.93 -38.76 9.22
CA ILE A 20 9.08 -38.75 7.76
C ILE A 20 10.27 -39.60 7.37
N SER A 21 10.31 -40.12 6.15
CA SER A 21 11.47 -40.82 5.65
C SER A 21 12.67 -39.88 5.48
N LYS A 22 13.87 -40.41 5.66
CA LYS A 22 15.12 -39.66 5.44
C LYS A 22 15.19 -39.08 4.05
N GLN A 23 14.79 -39.86 3.04
CA GLN A 23 14.75 -39.41 1.64
C GLN A 23 13.86 -38.19 1.43
N LEU A 24 12.65 -38.18 2.02
CA LEU A 24 11.75 -37.04 1.92
C LEU A 24 12.33 -35.81 2.62
N LEU A 25 12.99 -35.99 3.77
CA LEU A 25 13.65 -34.89 4.46
C LEU A 25 14.78 -34.30 3.60
N GLU A 26 15.59 -35.13 2.94
CA GLU A 26 16.67 -34.68 2.06
C GLU A 26 16.11 -33.84 0.90
N ILE A 27 15.04 -34.29 0.24
CA ILE A 27 14.38 -33.55 -0.84
C ILE A 27 13.87 -32.18 -0.33
N VAL A 28 13.22 -32.16 0.84
CA VAL A 28 12.71 -30.91 1.42
C VAL A 28 13.85 -29.95 1.75
N MET A 29 14.94 -30.46 2.32
CA MET A 29 16.12 -29.65 2.64
C MET A 29 16.79 -29.07 1.40
N GLU A 30 16.85 -29.83 0.30
CA GLU A 30 17.36 -29.35 -0.98
C GLU A 30 16.51 -28.21 -1.54
N VAL A 31 15.18 -28.37 -1.53
CA VAL A 31 14.25 -27.31 -1.98
C VAL A 31 14.40 -26.05 -1.12
N ILE A 32 14.48 -26.18 0.20
CA ILE A 32 14.65 -25.03 1.10
C ILE A 32 15.99 -24.33 0.83
N SER A 33 17.06 -25.10 0.68
CA SER A 33 18.41 -24.58 0.45
C SER A 33 18.52 -23.83 -0.89
N SER A 34 17.79 -24.29 -1.93
CA SER A 34 17.77 -23.65 -3.25
C SER A 34 16.87 -22.41 -3.31
N SER A 35 15.84 -22.34 -2.45
CA SER A 35 14.85 -21.26 -2.45
C SER A 35 15.26 -20.04 -1.63
N GLY A 36 16.31 -20.12 -0.83
CA GLY A 36 16.69 -19.09 0.13
C GLY A 36 15.72 -19.03 1.34
N PRO A 37 15.77 -17.97 2.15
CA PRO A 37 14.95 -17.86 3.35
C PRO A 37 13.47 -17.73 2.98
N LEU A 38 12.64 -18.62 3.52
CA LEU A 38 11.17 -18.60 3.30
C LEU A 38 10.49 -17.41 3.95
N ILE A 39 11.07 -16.90 5.03
CA ILE A 39 10.60 -15.72 5.75
C ILE A 39 11.80 -14.82 5.99
N SER A 40 11.66 -13.56 5.61
CA SER A 40 12.68 -12.54 5.84
C SER A 40 12.02 -11.22 6.26
N VAL A 41 12.77 -10.36 6.93
CA VAL A 41 12.35 -9.01 7.30
C VAL A 41 13.27 -8.03 6.62
N ALA A 42 12.71 -7.15 5.79
CA ALA A 42 13.43 -6.03 5.19
C ALA A 42 13.28 -4.81 6.11
N PRO A 43 14.36 -4.25 6.65
CA PRO A 43 14.28 -3.06 7.50
C PRO A 43 13.94 -1.83 6.66
N PHE A 44 13.24 -0.87 7.26
CA PHE A 44 13.11 0.45 6.67
C PHE A 44 14.44 1.18 6.69
N VAL A 45 14.75 1.82 5.56
CA VAL A 45 16.00 2.57 5.36
C VAL A 45 15.67 4.05 5.26
N LYS A 46 16.44 4.90 5.94
CA LYS A 46 16.27 6.36 5.86
C LYS A 46 16.40 6.83 4.42
N LYS A 47 15.35 7.48 3.88
CA LYS A 47 15.28 8.03 2.52
C LYS A 47 15.02 9.52 2.56
N ARG A 48 15.60 10.25 1.60
CA ARG A 48 15.27 11.65 1.32
C ARG A 48 14.02 11.64 0.44
N ILE A 49 12.91 12.09 0.98
CA ILE A 49 11.61 12.07 0.29
C ILE A 49 11.22 13.49 -0.06
N SER A 50 10.80 13.72 -1.29
CA SER A 50 10.20 14.98 -1.70
C SER A 50 8.72 14.81 -2.05
N LEU A 51 7.92 15.81 -1.70
CA LEU A 51 6.50 15.87 -1.96
C LEU A 51 6.16 17.06 -2.87
N ILE A 52 5.59 16.77 -4.01
CA ILE A 52 4.99 17.75 -4.91
C ILE A 52 3.49 17.82 -4.64
N LEU A 53 3.01 18.96 -4.22
CA LEU A 53 1.58 19.25 -4.11
C LEU A 53 1.20 20.21 -5.24
N THR A 54 0.21 19.84 -6.04
CA THR A 54 -0.33 20.78 -7.03
C THR A 54 -1.57 21.46 -6.50
N GLN A 55 -1.82 22.70 -6.96
CA GLN A 55 -2.99 23.49 -6.59
C GLN A 55 -3.66 24.10 -7.81
N LEU A 56 -4.99 24.22 -7.74
CA LEU A 56 -5.82 25.00 -8.66
C LEU A 56 -6.16 26.35 -8.03
N SER A 57 -6.61 27.29 -8.85
CA SER A 57 -7.21 28.53 -8.36
C SER A 57 -8.36 28.21 -7.40
N GLY A 58 -8.30 28.71 -6.17
CA GLY A 58 -9.29 28.44 -5.14
C GLY A 58 -9.03 27.19 -4.26
N THR A 59 -7.94 26.46 -4.46
CA THR A 59 -7.55 25.40 -3.54
C THR A 59 -7.31 25.97 -2.14
N LYS A 60 -8.00 25.43 -1.13
CA LYS A 60 -7.85 25.88 0.26
C LYS A 60 -6.50 25.47 0.84
N ASP A 61 -5.75 26.38 1.42
CA ASP A 61 -4.48 26.13 2.10
C ASP A 61 -4.59 25.03 3.17
N SER A 62 -5.74 24.93 3.83
CA SER A 62 -5.99 23.90 4.85
C SER A 62 -5.89 22.47 4.27
N VAL A 63 -6.29 22.27 3.02
CA VAL A 63 -6.20 20.97 2.33
C VAL A 63 -4.74 20.63 2.06
N LEU A 64 -3.95 21.57 1.57
CA LEU A 64 -2.52 21.38 1.30
C LEU A 64 -1.74 21.09 2.61
N LYS A 65 -2.01 21.89 3.65
CA LYS A 65 -1.41 21.69 4.98
C LYS A 65 -1.75 20.33 5.57
N LYS A 66 -3.01 19.91 5.49
CA LYS A 66 -3.45 18.60 5.97
C LYS A 66 -2.81 17.45 5.18
N THR A 67 -2.75 17.56 3.86
CA THR A 67 -2.09 16.55 3.02
C THR A 67 -0.61 16.43 3.38
N LYS A 68 0.11 17.56 3.49
CA LYS A 68 1.50 17.58 3.92
C LYS A 68 1.69 16.91 5.29
N ALA A 69 0.88 17.28 6.29
CA ALA A 69 0.98 16.73 7.63
C ALA A 69 0.79 15.20 7.63
N ASN A 70 -0.20 14.68 6.90
CA ASN A 70 -0.44 13.24 6.80
C ASN A 70 0.71 12.50 6.09
N VAL A 71 1.37 13.12 5.12
CA VAL A 71 2.54 12.50 4.47
C VAL A 71 3.75 12.52 5.41
N ILE A 72 3.97 13.62 6.14
CA ILE A 72 5.02 13.70 7.17
C ILE A 72 4.82 12.59 8.22
N GLU A 73 3.62 12.41 8.74
CA GLU A 73 3.31 11.38 9.73
C GLU A 73 3.64 9.97 9.21
N ARG A 74 3.26 9.68 7.95
CA ARG A 74 3.58 8.39 7.30
C ARG A 74 5.08 8.17 7.17
N THR A 75 5.79 9.15 6.64
CA THR A 75 7.24 9.01 6.38
C THR A 75 8.05 8.99 7.66
N SER A 76 7.71 9.83 8.65
CA SER A 76 8.37 9.84 9.96
C SER A 76 8.17 8.53 10.73
N SER A 77 6.97 7.93 10.65
CA SER A 77 6.70 6.61 11.26
C SER A 77 7.56 5.48 10.66
N LEU A 78 8.21 5.73 9.54
CA LEU A 78 9.12 4.81 8.85
C LEU A 78 10.59 5.24 8.94
N GLY A 79 10.91 6.22 9.79
CA GLY A 79 12.26 6.73 9.99
C GLY A 79 12.74 7.75 8.95
N CYS A 80 11.83 8.26 8.09
CA CYS A 80 12.13 9.30 7.09
C CYS A 80 11.53 10.64 7.55
N GLU A 81 12.30 11.39 8.35
CA GLU A 81 11.82 12.61 9.00
C GLU A 81 11.88 13.85 8.08
N ASP A 82 12.85 13.87 7.16
CA ASP A 82 13.08 15.01 6.27
C ASP A 82 12.20 14.90 5.02
N LEU A 83 11.06 15.59 5.01
CA LEU A 83 10.18 15.70 3.85
C LEU A 83 10.27 17.11 3.23
N GLU A 84 10.98 17.23 2.12
CA GLU A 84 10.91 18.45 1.33
C GLU A 84 9.57 18.56 0.60
N THR A 85 8.87 19.67 0.76
CA THR A 85 7.56 19.87 0.13
C THR A 85 7.55 21.13 -0.71
N ILE A 86 7.12 21.00 -1.95
CA ILE A 86 6.84 22.14 -2.83
C ILE A 86 5.38 22.18 -3.24
N ILE A 87 4.85 23.37 -3.41
CA ILE A 87 3.48 23.62 -3.88
C ILE A 87 3.59 24.35 -5.20
N ILE A 88 2.95 23.81 -6.24
CA ILE A 88 3.03 24.32 -7.60
C ILE A 88 1.63 24.41 -8.24
N PRO A 89 1.45 25.18 -9.33
CA PRO A 89 0.24 25.11 -10.13
C PRO A 89 -0.03 23.69 -10.64
N HIS A 90 -1.30 23.35 -10.81
CA HIS A 90 -1.71 22.07 -11.41
C HIS A 90 -1.52 22.12 -12.93
N ASP A 91 -0.28 22.04 -13.34
CA ASP A 91 0.18 22.22 -14.73
C ASP A 91 1.35 21.25 -15.02
N GLU A 92 1.36 20.67 -16.23
CA GLU A 92 2.34 19.64 -16.61
C GLU A 92 3.78 20.19 -16.65
N ASN A 93 4.00 21.42 -17.09
CA ASN A 93 5.33 22.02 -17.15
C ASN A 93 5.87 22.33 -15.76
N ALA A 94 4.98 22.76 -14.84
CA ALA A 94 5.33 22.97 -13.44
C ALA A 94 5.72 21.64 -12.78
N VAL A 95 4.99 20.55 -13.01
CA VAL A 95 5.31 19.20 -12.55
C VAL A 95 6.64 18.75 -13.13
N THR A 96 6.84 18.86 -14.44
CA THR A 96 8.06 18.50 -15.16
C THR A 96 9.30 19.19 -14.56
N SER A 97 9.24 20.49 -14.38
CA SER A 97 10.35 21.29 -13.83
C SER A 97 10.66 20.90 -12.38
N SER A 98 9.62 20.61 -11.61
CA SER A 98 9.72 20.20 -10.20
C SER A 98 10.38 18.83 -10.05
N ILE A 99 10.00 17.85 -10.87
CA ILE A 99 10.63 16.52 -10.87
C ILE A 99 12.12 16.63 -11.17
N LYS A 100 12.49 17.38 -12.23
CA LYS A 100 13.91 17.60 -12.60
C LYS A 100 14.74 18.25 -11.49
N THR A 101 14.12 19.15 -10.74
CA THR A 101 14.79 19.85 -9.63
C THR A 101 14.94 18.95 -8.42
N LEU A 102 13.87 18.28 -8.00
CA LEU A 102 13.85 17.47 -6.79
C LEU A 102 14.62 16.15 -6.93
N ALA A 103 14.68 15.58 -8.12
CA ALA A 103 15.43 14.35 -8.38
C ALA A 103 16.93 14.46 -8.03
N LYS A 104 17.50 15.66 -8.05
CA LYS A 104 18.92 15.88 -7.68
C LYS A 104 19.21 15.62 -6.19
N LYS A 105 18.19 15.57 -5.35
CA LYS A 105 18.33 15.52 -3.89
C LYS A 105 17.37 14.56 -3.19
N SER A 106 16.57 13.84 -3.96
CA SER A 106 15.56 12.90 -3.45
C SER A 106 15.90 11.47 -3.82
N ASP A 107 15.58 10.56 -2.94
CA ASP A 107 15.61 9.12 -3.19
C ASP A 107 14.21 8.60 -3.61
N ILE A 108 13.14 9.33 -3.25
CA ILE A 108 11.75 9.06 -3.64
C ILE A 108 11.03 10.40 -3.87
N ILE A 109 10.23 10.49 -4.92
CA ILE A 109 9.35 11.65 -5.17
C ILE A 109 7.90 11.20 -5.05
N LEU A 110 7.16 11.85 -4.17
CA LEU A 110 5.71 11.69 -4.01
C LEU A 110 4.99 12.86 -4.68
N MET A 111 3.87 12.60 -5.34
CA MET A 111 3.07 13.63 -6.00
C MET A 111 1.60 13.52 -5.57
N SER A 112 0.98 14.64 -5.19
CA SER A 112 -0.44 14.72 -4.90
C SER A 112 -1.10 15.80 -5.74
N GLY A 113 -2.05 15.40 -6.58
CA GLY A 113 -2.78 16.28 -7.49
C GLY A 113 -3.80 17.15 -6.77
N ALA A 114 -4.09 18.34 -7.30
CA ALA A 114 -5.20 19.17 -6.86
C ALA A 114 -6.56 18.49 -7.14
N SER A 115 -6.64 17.71 -8.23
CA SER A 115 -7.74 16.80 -8.58
C SER A 115 -7.33 15.34 -8.39
N ALA A 116 -8.30 14.43 -8.43
CA ALA A 116 -8.02 13.00 -8.54
C ALA A 116 -7.35 12.73 -9.90
N VAL A 117 -6.35 11.87 -9.91
CA VAL A 117 -5.73 11.37 -11.13
C VAL A 117 -6.55 10.16 -11.58
N VAL A 118 -7.29 10.29 -12.67
CA VAL A 118 -8.23 9.26 -13.16
C VAL A 118 -7.76 8.59 -14.46
N ASP A 119 -6.77 9.18 -15.10
CA ASP A 119 -6.24 8.75 -16.38
C ASP A 119 -4.72 8.89 -16.44
N SER A 120 -4.05 8.05 -17.24
CA SER A 120 -2.60 8.11 -17.45
C SER A 120 -2.14 9.35 -18.22
N GLY A 121 -3.06 10.05 -18.91
CA GLY A 121 -2.84 11.34 -19.57
C GLY A 121 -3.09 12.55 -18.69
N ASP A 122 -3.45 12.37 -17.41
CA ASP A 122 -3.64 13.50 -16.49
C ASP A 122 -2.32 14.23 -16.18
N VAL A 123 -2.44 15.43 -15.63
CA VAL A 123 -1.32 16.38 -15.40
C VAL A 123 -0.12 15.75 -14.70
N LEU A 124 -0.33 14.93 -13.67
CA LEU A 124 0.79 14.36 -12.90
C LEU A 124 1.55 13.27 -13.67
N PRO A 125 0.88 12.20 -14.18
CA PRO A 125 1.59 11.18 -14.96
C PRO A 125 2.16 11.76 -16.26
N ASN A 126 1.46 12.69 -16.92
CA ASN A 126 1.96 13.32 -18.14
C ASN A 126 3.16 14.21 -17.85
N GLY A 127 3.15 14.98 -16.75
CA GLY A 127 4.31 15.75 -16.31
C GLY A 127 5.56 14.89 -16.00
N LEU A 128 5.37 13.66 -15.49
CA LEU A 128 6.45 12.71 -15.34
C LEU A 128 7.03 12.28 -16.70
N VAL A 129 6.18 11.95 -17.65
CA VAL A 129 6.59 11.54 -19.00
C VAL A 129 7.31 12.70 -19.73
N LEU A 130 6.79 13.91 -19.65
CA LEU A 130 7.40 15.12 -20.22
C LEU A 130 8.75 15.47 -19.56
N ALA A 131 8.95 15.10 -18.30
CA ALA A 131 10.25 15.23 -17.66
C ALA A 131 11.32 14.30 -18.27
N GLY A 132 10.92 13.26 -18.99
CA GLY A 132 11.74 12.17 -19.48
C GLY A 132 11.69 10.93 -18.56
N GLY A 133 10.76 10.91 -17.62
CA GLY A 133 10.51 9.75 -16.76
C GLY A 133 9.69 8.66 -17.47
N LYS A 134 9.59 7.52 -16.81
CA LYS A 134 8.79 6.37 -17.28
C LYS A 134 7.62 6.13 -16.34
N LEU A 135 6.42 6.07 -16.88
CA LEU A 135 5.25 5.57 -16.17
C LEU A 135 5.26 4.02 -16.24
N HIS A 136 5.30 3.35 -15.09
CA HIS A 136 5.36 1.90 -15.03
C HIS A 136 4.00 1.25 -14.81
N HIS A 137 3.17 1.88 -13.97
CA HIS A 137 1.89 1.33 -13.61
C HIS A 137 0.89 2.44 -13.26
N PHE A 138 -0.36 2.25 -13.65
CA PHE A 138 -1.47 3.13 -13.32
C PHE A 138 -2.63 2.32 -12.75
N GLY A 139 -3.12 2.74 -11.60
CA GLY A 139 -4.15 2.05 -10.85
C GLY A 139 -3.59 0.95 -9.94
N MET A 140 -4.40 0.49 -9.00
CA MET A 140 -4.12 -0.71 -8.22
C MET A 140 -5.43 -1.36 -7.75
N PRO A 141 -5.47 -2.70 -7.61
CA PRO A 141 -6.68 -3.43 -7.22
C PRO A 141 -6.93 -3.40 -5.70
N VAL A 142 -6.73 -2.24 -5.07
CA VAL A 142 -6.90 -2.01 -3.61
C VAL A 142 -7.71 -0.75 -3.41
N ASP A 143 -8.76 -0.81 -2.60
CA ASP A 143 -9.55 0.34 -2.21
C ASP A 143 -9.66 0.44 -0.67
N PRO A 144 -9.31 1.60 -0.08
CA PRO A 144 -8.84 2.82 -0.71
C PRO A 144 -7.41 2.71 -1.25
N GLY A 145 -7.12 3.40 -2.36
CA GLY A 145 -5.78 3.44 -2.98
C GLY A 145 -5.76 3.26 -4.49
N ASN A 146 -6.90 2.91 -5.09
CA ASN A 146 -7.03 2.44 -6.47
C ASN A 146 -6.47 3.37 -7.56
N LEU A 147 -6.46 4.68 -7.37
CA LEU A 147 -5.95 5.67 -8.34
C LEU A 147 -4.49 6.07 -8.09
N LEU A 148 -3.67 5.14 -7.63
CA LEU A 148 -2.23 5.30 -7.52
C LEU A 148 -1.58 5.11 -8.89
N PHE A 149 -0.48 5.80 -9.16
CA PHE A 149 0.43 5.43 -10.23
C PHE A 149 1.88 5.39 -9.74
N THR A 150 2.70 4.58 -10.42
CA THR A 150 4.14 4.49 -10.16
C THR A 150 4.92 4.68 -11.44
N GLY A 151 6.09 5.26 -11.30
CA GLY A 151 7.04 5.46 -12.37
C GLY A 151 8.44 5.73 -11.84
N THR A 152 9.36 6.08 -12.73
CA THR A 152 10.72 6.48 -12.38
C THR A 152 11.15 7.70 -13.17
N TYR A 153 12.03 8.49 -12.59
CA TYR A 153 12.81 9.50 -13.28
C TYR A 153 14.29 9.35 -12.86
N ASN A 154 15.17 9.07 -13.82
CA ASN A 154 16.59 8.76 -13.55
C ASN A 154 16.75 7.71 -12.42
N GLU A 155 16.05 6.58 -12.53
CA GLU A 155 15.98 5.49 -11.55
C GLU A 155 15.36 5.85 -10.17
N ILE A 156 15.00 7.11 -9.95
CA ILE A 156 14.34 7.54 -8.72
C ILE A 156 12.85 7.19 -8.81
N PRO A 157 12.31 6.43 -7.84
CA PRO A 157 10.89 6.14 -7.78
C PRO A 157 10.04 7.41 -7.67
N VAL A 158 9.01 7.49 -8.51
CA VAL A 158 8.01 8.55 -8.50
C VAL A 158 6.64 7.92 -8.27
N VAL A 159 5.93 8.36 -7.23
CA VAL A 159 4.62 7.81 -6.89
C VAL A 159 3.57 8.92 -6.90
N GLY A 160 2.56 8.74 -7.73
CA GLY A 160 1.36 9.56 -7.69
C GLY A 160 0.39 9.03 -6.66
N MET A 161 0.14 9.84 -5.66
CA MET A 161 -0.72 9.49 -4.52
C MET A 161 -2.19 9.57 -4.92
N PRO A 162 -3.01 8.56 -4.59
CA PRO A 162 -4.44 8.64 -4.78
C PRO A 162 -5.07 9.68 -3.86
N GLY A 163 -6.22 10.22 -4.23
CA GLY A 163 -6.89 11.25 -3.43
C GLY A 163 -7.21 10.84 -1.99
N CYS A 164 -7.49 9.56 -1.77
CA CYS A 164 -7.74 8.99 -0.43
C CYS A 164 -6.49 8.99 0.48
N ALA A 165 -5.28 9.06 -0.08
CA ALA A 165 -4.04 9.15 0.73
C ALA A 165 -3.89 10.49 1.47
N ARG A 166 -4.77 11.47 1.21
CA ARG A 166 -4.90 12.68 2.04
C ARG A 166 -5.51 12.43 3.42
N SER A 167 -6.13 11.27 3.62
CA SER A 167 -6.61 10.81 4.92
C SER A 167 -5.49 10.08 5.67
N PRO A 168 -5.44 10.10 7.01
CA PRO A 168 -4.49 9.31 7.79
C PRO A 168 -4.77 7.80 7.77
N GLN A 169 -5.92 7.38 7.22
CA GLN A 169 -6.28 5.97 7.14
C GLN A 169 -5.35 5.21 6.22
N LEU A 170 -5.08 3.95 6.61
CA LEU A 170 -4.29 3.02 5.80
C LEU A 170 -4.96 2.80 4.43
N ASN A 171 -4.14 2.84 3.38
CA ASN A 171 -4.60 2.60 2.01
C ASN A 171 -3.50 1.95 1.17
N GLY A 172 -3.81 1.59 -0.08
CA GLY A 172 -2.86 0.92 -0.97
C GLY A 172 -1.55 1.68 -1.19
N PHE A 173 -1.59 3.03 -1.14
CA PHE A 173 -0.38 3.84 -1.21
C PHE A 173 0.61 3.51 -0.10
N ASP A 174 0.14 3.24 1.13
CA ASP A 174 1.01 2.89 2.25
C ASP A 174 1.78 1.59 1.97
N TRP A 175 1.15 0.61 1.32
CA TRP A 175 1.81 -0.65 0.96
C TRP A 175 2.93 -0.47 -0.05
N VAL A 176 2.75 0.44 -1.01
CA VAL A 176 3.78 0.80 -1.98
C VAL A 176 4.91 1.58 -1.29
N LEU A 177 4.57 2.56 -0.46
CA LEU A 177 5.52 3.37 0.27
C LEU A 177 6.42 2.52 1.18
N TRP A 178 5.85 1.58 1.94
CA TRP A 178 6.61 0.68 2.81
C TRP A 178 7.65 -0.13 2.04
N ARG A 179 7.28 -0.65 0.87
CA ARG A 179 8.20 -1.42 0.03
C ARG A 179 9.35 -0.56 -0.49
N LEU A 180 9.05 0.63 -0.98
CA LEU A 180 10.07 1.55 -1.49
C LEU A 180 11.04 2.00 -0.39
N ILE A 181 10.54 2.25 0.82
CA ILE A 181 11.39 2.65 1.96
C ILE A 181 12.20 1.45 2.49
N ALA A 182 11.72 0.23 2.30
CA ALA A 182 12.46 -1.00 2.62
C ALA A 182 13.41 -1.47 1.50
N ASP A 183 13.68 -0.66 0.49
CA ASP A 183 14.49 -1.00 -0.69
C ASP A 183 13.99 -2.24 -1.44
N LEU A 184 12.69 -2.53 -1.37
CA LEU A 184 12.08 -3.59 -2.14
C LEU A 184 11.61 -3.04 -3.49
N GLU A 185 11.90 -3.77 -4.54
CA GLU A 185 11.38 -3.45 -5.86
C GLU A 185 9.85 -3.56 -5.87
N VAL A 186 9.20 -2.60 -6.55
CA VAL A 186 7.74 -2.58 -6.73
C VAL A 186 7.44 -2.56 -8.22
N THR A 187 7.23 -3.73 -8.77
CA THR A 187 6.89 -3.89 -10.18
C THR A 187 5.37 -3.74 -10.40
N SER A 188 4.99 -3.55 -11.66
CA SER A 188 3.57 -3.59 -12.07
C SER A 188 2.89 -4.90 -11.64
N LYS A 189 3.59 -6.03 -11.73
CA LYS A 189 3.10 -7.34 -11.29
C LYS A 189 2.83 -7.37 -9.80
N ASP A 190 3.73 -6.79 -8.98
CA ASP A 190 3.55 -6.75 -7.53
C ASP A 190 2.31 -5.96 -7.15
N ILE A 191 2.07 -4.81 -7.82
CA ILE A 191 0.87 -3.99 -7.59
C ILE A 191 -0.39 -4.78 -7.99
N MET A 192 -0.41 -5.42 -9.14
CA MET A 192 -1.55 -6.24 -9.58
C MET A 192 -1.86 -7.39 -8.63
N MET A 193 -0.85 -7.99 -8.02
CA MET A 193 -1.01 -9.10 -7.05
C MET A 193 -1.53 -8.64 -5.69
N MET A 194 -1.51 -7.34 -5.38
CA MET A 194 -2.06 -6.80 -4.12
C MET A 194 -3.59 -6.93 -4.02
N GLY A 195 -4.28 -7.20 -5.12
CA GLY A 195 -5.74 -7.41 -5.14
C GLY A 195 -6.20 -8.69 -4.45
N VAL A 196 -5.33 -9.66 -4.26
CA VAL A 196 -5.65 -10.90 -3.53
C VAL A 196 -5.67 -10.62 -2.03
N GLY A 197 -6.85 -10.54 -1.44
CA GLY A 197 -7.03 -10.13 -0.04
C GLY A 197 -6.79 -8.62 0.20
N GLY A 198 -6.77 -7.83 -0.88
CA GLY A 198 -6.41 -6.41 -0.87
C GLY A 198 -7.49 -5.44 -0.40
N LEU A 199 -8.63 -5.92 0.08
CA LEU A 199 -9.59 -5.05 0.74
C LEU A 199 -9.08 -4.68 2.13
N LEU A 200 -8.82 -3.40 2.32
CA LEU A 200 -8.50 -2.88 3.64
C LEU A 200 -9.75 -2.94 4.51
N LYS A 201 -9.57 -3.27 5.79
CA LYS A 201 -10.68 -3.35 6.75
C LYS A 201 -11.49 -2.07 6.70
N GLU A 202 -12.80 -2.20 6.49
CA GLU A 202 -13.72 -1.10 6.63
C GLU A 202 -13.61 -0.54 8.06
N THR A 203 -13.62 0.78 8.18
CA THR A 203 -13.73 1.38 9.50
C THR A 203 -15.12 1.09 10.06
N ILE A 204 -15.16 0.68 11.33
CA ILE A 204 -16.39 0.34 12.08
C ILE A 204 -17.48 1.42 11.95
N ASN A 205 -17.11 2.65 11.59
CA ASN A 205 -18.01 3.79 11.43
C ASN A 205 -18.49 4.06 10.00
N ARG A 206 -18.10 3.26 9.02
CA ARG A 206 -18.62 3.39 7.66
C ARG A 206 -19.80 2.46 7.51
N GLY A 207 -21.01 2.97 7.74
CA GLY A 207 -22.24 2.22 7.47
C GLY A 207 -22.26 1.73 6.03
N GLN A 208 -22.69 0.50 5.81
CA GLN A 208 -22.88 -0.06 4.48
C GLN A 208 -23.92 0.80 3.73
N PRO A 209 -23.73 1.13 2.44
CA PRO A 209 -24.67 1.98 1.70
C PRO A 209 -26.11 1.45 1.63
N ARG A 210 -26.38 0.26 2.15
CA ARG A 210 -27.70 -0.41 2.15
C ARG A 210 -28.18 -0.84 3.54
N GLU A 211 -27.49 -0.48 4.60
CA GLU A 211 -28.02 -0.72 5.95
C GLU A 211 -29.09 0.32 6.26
N ASN A 212 -30.34 -0.14 6.33
CA ASN A 212 -31.43 0.64 6.91
C ASN A 212 -31.04 1.01 8.36
N SER A 213 -31.19 2.28 8.71
CA SER A 213 -30.82 2.93 9.96
C SER A 213 -31.54 2.43 11.22
N GLN A 214 -31.79 1.12 11.35
CA GLN A 214 -32.47 0.51 12.49
C GLN A 214 -31.67 -0.61 13.18
N THR A 215 -30.34 -0.56 13.14
CA THR A 215 -29.55 -1.44 14.02
C THR A 215 -29.53 -0.84 15.41
N PRO A 216 -29.94 -1.56 16.46
CA PRO A 216 -29.91 -1.07 17.83
C PRO A 216 -28.47 -0.74 18.24
N LYS A 217 -28.25 0.43 18.83
CA LYS A 217 -26.97 0.76 19.47
C LYS A 217 -26.72 -0.31 20.53
N LEU A 218 -25.69 -1.13 20.35
CA LEU A 218 -25.22 -2.03 21.40
C LEU A 218 -24.81 -1.17 22.61
N ASN A 219 -25.53 -1.33 23.70
CA ASN A 219 -25.20 -0.72 24.98
C ASN A 219 -23.82 -1.24 25.42
N SER A 220 -22.98 -0.31 25.88
CA SER A 220 -21.63 -0.51 26.41
C SER A 220 -21.59 -1.31 27.71
N GLY A 221 -22.08 -2.51 27.71
CA GLY A 221 -22.16 -3.37 28.91
C GLY A 221 -22.20 -4.88 28.61
N MET A 222 -22.16 -5.28 27.35
CA MET A 222 -22.10 -6.71 26.99
C MET A 222 -20.65 -7.09 26.69
N GLU A 223 -20.13 -8.04 27.46
CA GLU A 223 -18.91 -8.77 27.13
C GLU A 223 -19.00 -9.30 25.69
N ALA A 224 -18.07 -8.87 24.86
CA ALA A 224 -17.99 -9.30 23.48
C ALA A 224 -17.67 -10.81 23.45
N LYS A 225 -18.68 -11.65 23.20
CA LYS A 225 -18.45 -13.05 22.82
C LYS A 225 -17.74 -13.04 21.47
N ILE A 226 -16.48 -13.44 21.46
CA ILE A 226 -15.71 -13.63 20.21
C ILE A 226 -16.31 -14.84 19.49
N ILE A 227 -17.13 -14.59 18.46
CA ILE A 227 -17.56 -15.63 17.53
C ILE A 227 -16.49 -15.70 16.44
N GLY A 228 -15.68 -16.74 16.48
CA GLY A 228 -14.72 -17.01 15.42
C GLY A 228 -15.45 -17.43 14.14
N LEU A 229 -15.47 -16.59 13.11
CA LEU A 229 -15.94 -16.95 11.78
C LEU A 229 -14.81 -17.65 11.03
N VAL A 230 -14.93 -18.97 10.84
CA VAL A 230 -14.03 -19.74 9.96
C VAL A 230 -14.60 -19.69 8.54
N LEU A 231 -14.00 -18.90 7.67
CA LEU A 231 -14.29 -18.92 6.24
C LEU A 231 -13.54 -20.10 5.60
N ALA A 232 -14.27 -21.21 5.34
CA ALA A 232 -13.76 -22.31 4.56
C ALA A 232 -14.29 -22.19 3.11
N ALA A 233 -13.45 -21.66 2.22
CA ALA A 233 -13.73 -21.63 0.79
C ALA A 233 -13.13 -22.88 0.13
N GLY A 234 -13.96 -23.76 -0.38
CA GLY A 234 -13.57 -24.94 -1.15
C GLY A 234 -14.71 -25.90 -1.38
N SER A 235 -14.87 -26.39 -2.61
CA SER A 235 -15.81 -27.45 -2.90
C SER A 235 -15.28 -28.76 -2.33
N SER A 236 -16.01 -29.34 -1.34
CA SER A 236 -15.65 -30.61 -0.67
C SER A 236 -15.85 -31.82 -1.56
N LYS A 237 -15.30 -31.85 -2.77
CA LYS A 237 -15.47 -32.95 -3.72
C LYS A 237 -15.07 -34.34 -3.19
N ARG A 238 -14.28 -34.38 -2.10
CA ARG A 238 -13.85 -35.65 -1.46
C ARG A 238 -14.81 -36.16 -0.39
N MET A 239 -15.83 -35.40 -0.02
CA MET A 239 -16.79 -35.77 1.02
C MET A 239 -18.24 -35.90 0.50
N GLY A 240 -18.42 -36.05 -0.80
CA GLY A 240 -19.76 -36.10 -1.42
C GLY A 240 -20.54 -34.80 -1.24
N ASN A 241 -21.84 -34.90 -0.96
CA ASN A 241 -22.74 -33.75 -0.83
C ASN A 241 -22.71 -33.08 0.56
N LEU A 242 -21.82 -33.45 1.45
CA LEU A 242 -21.70 -32.85 2.77
C LEU A 242 -20.67 -31.69 2.74
N ASN A 243 -21.12 -30.52 3.15
CA ASN A 243 -20.24 -29.37 3.35
C ASN A 243 -19.37 -29.56 4.59
N LYS A 244 -18.12 -29.11 4.52
CA LYS A 244 -17.18 -29.14 5.64
C LYS A 244 -17.54 -28.22 6.82
N LEU A 245 -18.57 -27.42 6.66
CA LEU A 245 -19.11 -26.54 7.69
C LEU A 245 -20.32 -27.20 8.30
N ILE A 246 -20.22 -27.64 9.51
CA ILE A 246 -21.32 -27.94 10.43
C ILE A 246 -21.37 -26.82 11.45
#